data_6b54a5d3a6329f98085cfe1bccc97b9f
#
_entry.id   6b54a5d3a6329f98085cfe1bccc97b9f
#
_cell.length_a   1.000
_cell.length_b   1.000
_cell.length_c   1.000
_cell.angle_alpha   90.00
_cell.angle_beta   90.00
_cell.angle_gamma   90.00
#
_symmetry.space_group_name_H-M   'P 1'
#
loop_
_entity.id
_entity.type
_entity.pdbx_description
1 polymer ?
#
loop_
_entity_poly.entity_id
_entity_poly.type
_entity_poly.pdbx_seq_one_letter_code
_entity_poly.pdbx_strand_id
1 'polypeptide(L)'
;MKVGIVGAGFVGASAANALVLRGIPTEIVLVDLDERRAAAEAADIAHVTTFAAPVRVTSGPVEDLAGSGVVVMTAGSAQAPGQSRLDLLARNAEVVGSTVPEVFRHAPDAVLLIATNPVDVMTSVAERCASDVGVPAGRVFGTGTMLDTARFRQIVAATIGVDVTHVHAYVVGEHGDSEVLVWSSLDVAGRPLAEFASAMGGSFSNEDRLRIEDEVLHSAARIIEGKGATYYGVAAVIARAVEVVLRDRRSILTVSATSSDHGCALSLPRLVSGAGIVRDLGVSMDEEERARLDRSAQVLRDHLGNV
;
A
#
# COMPACT_ATOMS: atom_id res chain seq x y z
N MET A 1 -14.91 -14.45 -7.34
CA MET A 1 -14.23 -13.14 -7.40
C MET A 1 -12.78 -13.38 -7.79
N LYS A 2 -12.32 -12.74 -8.85
CA LYS A 2 -10.98 -12.93 -9.41
C LYS A 2 -10.06 -11.77 -9.04
N VAL A 3 -8.79 -12.06 -8.79
CA VAL A 3 -7.71 -11.10 -8.56
C VAL A 3 -6.60 -11.34 -9.57
N GLY A 4 -6.18 -10.30 -10.28
CA GLY A 4 -4.98 -10.29 -11.07
C GLY A 4 -3.81 -9.74 -10.25
N ILE A 5 -2.62 -10.29 -10.41
CA ILE A 5 -1.38 -9.76 -9.84
C ILE A 5 -0.35 -9.63 -10.95
N VAL A 6 0.04 -8.41 -11.24
CA VAL A 6 1.08 -8.10 -12.23
C VAL A 6 2.40 -7.91 -11.50
N GLY A 7 3.33 -8.82 -11.76
CA GLY A 7 4.59 -8.98 -11.07
C GLY A 7 4.56 -10.18 -10.10
N ALA A 8 5.25 -11.26 -10.46
CA ALA A 8 5.38 -12.47 -9.63
C ALA A 8 6.67 -12.48 -8.79
N GLY A 9 7.15 -11.30 -8.40
CA GLY A 9 8.28 -11.14 -7.49
C GLY A 9 7.92 -11.47 -6.05
N PHE A 10 8.85 -11.25 -5.10
CA PHE A 10 8.63 -11.52 -3.68
C PHE A 10 7.34 -10.92 -3.12
N VAL A 11 7.01 -9.69 -3.53
CA VAL A 11 5.80 -8.99 -3.07
C VAL A 11 4.55 -9.63 -3.67
N GLY A 12 4.52 -9.83 -5.00
CA GLY A 12 3.35 -10.39 -5.69
C GLY A 12 3.05 -11.83 -5.26
N ALA A 13 4.06 -12.69 -5.18
CA ALA A 13 3.92 -14.07 -4.71
C ALA A 13 3.47 -14.12 -3.24
N SER A 14 4.06 -13.28 -2.36
CA SER A 14 3.62 -13.20 -0.96
C SER A 14 2.19 -12.68 -0.83
N ALA A 15 1.78 -11.72 -1.67
CA ALA A 15 0.42 -11.22 -1.69
C ALA A 15 -0.58 -12.29 -2.16
N ALA A 16 -0.25 -13.05 -3.22
CA ALA A 16 -1.05 -14.18 -3.68
C ALA A 16 -1.23 -15.22 -2.57
N ASN A 17 -0.14 -15.61 -1.91
CA ASN A 17 -0.18 -16.53 -0.77
C ASN A 17 -1.05 -16.00 0.38
N ALA A 18 -0.89 -14.73 0.76
CA ALA A 18 -1.71 -14.11 1.81
C ALA A 18 -3.21 -14.09 1.45
N LEU A 19 -3.54 -13.87 0.18
CA LEU A 19 -4.92 -13.91 -0.32
C LEU A 19 -5.51 -15.32 -0.24
N VAL A 20 -4.73 -16.37 -0.58
CA VAL A 20 -5.14 -17.77 -0.47
C VAL A 20 -5.38 -18.14 0.99
N LEU A 21 -4.42 -17.86 1.88
CA LEU A 21 -4.53 -18.18 3.31
C LEU A 21 -5.73 -17.51 3.98
N ARG A 22 -6.11 -16.31 3.53
CA ARG A 22 -7.28 -15.56 4.04
C ARG A 22 -8.59 -15.90 3.34
N GLY A 23 -8.57 -16.71 2.28
CA GLY A 23 -9.76 -17.08 1.52
C GLY A 23 -10.52 -15.88 0.95
N ILE A 24 -9.80 -14.89 0.43
CA ILE A 24 -10.41 -13.65 -0.05
C ILE A 24 -10.98 -13.81 -1.46
N PRO A 25 -10.20 -14.18 -2.51
CA PRO A 25 -10.72 -14.41 -3.84
C PRO A 25 -11.12 -15.88 -4.03
N THR A 26 -11.78 -16.18 -5.13
CA THR A 26 -11.99 -17.54 -5.63
C THR A 26 -10.99 -17.92 -6.72
N GLU A 27 -10.34 -16.92 -7.31
CA GLU A 27 -9.35 -17.11 -8.38
C GLU A 27 -8.27 -16.04 -8.29
N ILE A 28 -7.01 -16.45 -8.53
CA ILE A 28 -5.84 -15.57 -8.66
C ILE A 28 -5.15 -15.92 -9.97
N VAL A 29 -4.78 -14.90 -10.75
CA VAL A 29 -3.89 -15.04 -11.90
C VAL A 29 -2.63 -14.21 -11.68
N LEU A 30 -1.46 -14.85 -11.82
CA LEU A 30 -0.16 -14.19 -11.79
C LEU A 30 0.29 -13.88 -13.22
N VAL A 31 0.65 -12.63 -13.48
CA VAL A 31 1.18 -12.16 -14.76
C VAL A 31 2.58 -11.61 -14.52
N ASP A 32 3.56 -12.08 -15.26
CA ASP A 32 4.94 -11.58 -15.18
C ASP A 32 5.61 -11.68 -16.56
N LEU A 33 6.58 -10.83 -16.84
CA LEU A 33 7.42 -10.93 -18.05
C LEU A 33 8.24 -12.22 -18.04
N ASP A 34 8.64 -12.70 -16.86
CA ASP A 34 9.20 -14.04 -16.69
C ASP A 34 8.06 -15.04 -16.43
N GLU A 35 7.51 -15.57 -17.54
CA GLU A 35 6.43 -16.55 -17.50
C GLU A 35 6.79 -17.81 -16.72
N ARG A 36 8.07 -18.22 -16.72
CA ARG A 36 8.54 -19.39 -15.98
C ARG A 36 8.44 -19.15 -14.48
N ARG A 37 8.82 -17.96 -14.04
CA ARG A 37 8.69 -17.54 -12.64
C ARG A 37 7.22 -17.47 -12.25
N ALA A 38 6.38 -16.81 -13.04
CA ALA A 38 4.95 -16.74 -12.76
C ALA A 38 4.31 -18.13 -12.62
N ALA A 39 4.66 -19.06 -13.51
CA ALA A 39 4.17 -20.42 -13.48
C ALA A 39 4.65 -21.21 -12.24
N ALA A 40 5.90 -21.05 -11.85
CA ALA A 40 6.47 -21.70 -10.68
C ALA A 40 5.82 -21.19 -9.36
N GLU A 41 5.68 -19.85 -9.22
CA GLU A 41 5.02 -19.26 -8.06
C GLU A 41 3.54 -19.65 -8.00
N ALA A 42 2.84 -19.66 -9.13
CA ALA A 42 1.44 -20.09 -9.17
C ALA A 42 1.28 -21.56 -8.76
N ALA A 43 2.17 -22.45 -9.21
CA ALA A 43 2.15 -23.86 -8.87
C ALA A 43 2.41 -24.09 -7.38
N ASP A 44 3.40 -23.41 -6.81
CA ASP A 44 3.73 -23.54 -5.38
C ASP A 44 2.58 -23.01 -4.50
N ILE A 45 2.05 -21.83 -4.81
CA ILE A 45 0.92 -21.24 -4.08
C ILE A 45 -0.36 -22.10 -4.24
N ALA A 46 -0.56 -22.75 -5.40
CA ALA A 46 -1.69 -23.66 -5.61
C ALA A 46 -1.69 -24.84 -4.61
N HIS A 47 -0.53 -25.31 -4.19
CA HIS A 47 -0.45 -26.37 -3.15
C HIS A 47 -0.99 -25.90 -1.79
N VAL A 48 -0.87 -24.61 -1.46
CA VAL A 48 -1.40 -24.03 -0.21
C VAL A 48 -2.91 -24.18 -0.11
N THR A 49 -3.62 -24.16 -1.23
CA THR A 49 -5.09 -24.22 -1.26
C THR A 49 -5.65 -25.53 -0.66
N THR A 50 -4.84 -26.58 -0.62
CA THR A 50 -5.21 -27.87 0.01
C THR A 50 -5.37 -27.74 1.53
N PHE A 51 -4.66 -26.78 2.15
CA PHE A 51 -4.64 -26.55 3.60
C PHE A 51 -5.34 -25.23 4.01
N ALA A 52 -5.81 -24.47 3.03
CA ALA A 52 -6.45 -23.16 3.23
C ALA A 52 -7.80 -23.09 2.50
N ALA A 53 -8.12 -21.96 1.89
CA ALA A 53 -9.35 -21.80 1.12
C ALA A 53 -9.21 -22.38 -0.31
N PRO A 54 -10.30 -22.89 -0.93
CA PRO A 54 -10.28 -23.42 -2.28
C PRO A 54 -10.21 -22.29 -3.33
N VAL A 55 -9.03 -21.71 -3.49
CA VAL A 55 -8.73 -20.66 -4.47
C VAL A 55 -8.07 -21.28 -5.69
N ARG A 56 -8.55 -20.97 -6.88
CA ARG A 56 -7.86 -21.33 -8.12
C ARG A 56 -6.69 -20.38 -8.34
N VAL A 57 -5.47 -20.89 -8.39
CA VAL A 57 -4.25 -20.10 -8.65
C VAL A 57 -3.65 -20.54 -9.99
N THR A 58 -3.46 -19.60 -10.88
CA THR A 58 -2.89 -19.82 -12.22
C THR A 58 -1.90 -18.70 -12.57
N SER A 59 -1.11 -18.91 -13.62
CA SER A 59 -0.35 -17.87 -14.30
C SER A 59 -0.79 -17.79 -15.76
N GLY A 60 -0.58 -16.63 -16.37
CA GLY A 60 -0.90 -16.43 -17.77
C GLY A 60 -0.49 -15.06 -18.30
N PRO A 61 -0.79 -14.76 -19.56
CA PRO A 61 -0.55 -13.44 -20.14
C PRO A 61 -1.52 -12.39 -19.59
N VAL A 62 -1.32 -11.12 -19.98
CA VAL A 62 -2.11 -9.99 -19.48
C VAL A 62 -3.62 -10.11 -19.81
N GLU A 63 -3.97 -10.79 -20.90
CA GLU A 63 -5.34 -11.09 -21.33
C GLU A 63 -6.10 -11.89 -20.25
N ASP A 64 -5.39 -12.71 -19.50
CA ASP A 64 -5.98 -13.50 -18.42
C ASP A 64 -6.37 -12.65 -17.19
N LEU A 65 -6.11 -11.34 -17.19
CA LEU A 65 -6.68 -10.41 -16.20
C LEU A 65 -8.19 -10.20 -16.40
N ALA A 66 -8.75 -10.61 -17.53
CA ALA A 66 -10.17 -10.45 -17.83
C ALA A 66 -11.06 -11.01 -16.70
N GLY A 67 -12.05 -10.20 -16.28
CA GLY A 67 -12.97 -10.53 -15.19
C GLY A 67 -12.41 -10.35 -13.78
N SER A 68 -11.20 -9.78 -13.64
CA SER A 68 -10.66 -9.42 -12.33
C SER A 68 -11.44 -8.25 -11.72
N GLY A 69 -11.86 -8.38 -10.47
CA GLY A 69 -12.43 -7.27 -9.71
C GLY A 69 -11.37 -6.35 -9.12
N VAL A 70 -10.17 -6.89 -8.88
CA VAL A 70 -8.99 -6.12 -8.47
C VAL A 70 -7.79 -6.62 -9.25
N VAL A 71 -6.97 -5.68 -9.71
CA VAL A 71 -5.63 -5.96 -10.22
C VAL A 71 -4.61 -5.30 -9.28
N VAL A 72 -3.61 -6.04 -8.87
CA VAL A 72 -2.52 -5.55 -8.02
C VAL A 72 -1.27 -5.40 -8.88
N MET A 73 -0.70 -4.20 -8.91
CA MET A 73 0.55 -3.88 -9.61
C MET A 73 1.71 -3.97 -8.63
N THR A 74 2.51 -5.01 -8.76
CA THR A 74 3.76 -5.20 -8.01
C THR A 74 4.97 -5.29 -8.94
N ALA A 75 4.73 -5.21 -10.26
CA ALA A 75 5.80 -5.21 -11.25
C ALA A 75 6.64 -3.93 -11.14
N GLY A 76 7.93 -4.12 -11.13
CA GLY A 76 8.93 -3.06 -11.04
C GLY A 76 10.30 -3.65 -10.73
N SER A 77 11.33 -2.85 -10.91
CA SER A 77 12.69 -3.22 -10.58
C SER A 77 13.02 -2.83 -9.13
N ALA A 78 13.78 -3.66 -8.45
CA ALA A 78 14.50 -3.24 -7.25
C ALA A 78 15.74 -2.43 -7.64
N GLN A 79 16.19 -1.53 -6.78
CA GLN A 79 17.40 -0.75 -7.01
C GLN A 79 18.61 -1.70 -7.08
N ALA A 80 19.32 -1.64 -8.21
CA ALA A 80 20.57 -2.40 -8.40
C ALA A 80 21.74 -1.65 -7.75
N PRO A 81 22.81 -2.36 -7.33
CA PRO A 81 24.02 -1.71 -6.87
C PRO A 81 24.59 -0.73 -7.90
N GLY A 82 24.80 0.54 -7.50
CA GLY A 82 25.29 1.60 -8.38
C GLY A 82 24.22 2.31 -9.23
N GLN A 83 22.97 1.90 -9.18
CA GLN A 83 21.87 2.57 -9.86
C GLN A 83 21.39 3.78 -9.03
N SER A 84 21.18 4.91 -9.72
CA SER A 84 20.61 6.10 -9.07
C SER A 84 19.12 5.90 -8.74
N ARG A 85 18.62 6.63 -7.73
CA ARG A 85 17.17 6.66 -7.43
C ARG A 85 16.34 7.17 -8.62
N LEU A 86 16.88 8.13 -9.39
CA LEU A 86 16.22 8.69 -10.58
C LEU A 86 16.09 7.68 -11.69
N ASP A 87 17.14 6.88 -11.98
CA ASP A 87 17.08 5.83 -13.00
C ASP A 87 16.06 4.75 -12.65
N LEU A 88 15.99 4.39 -11.38
CA LEU A 88 14.97 3.45 -10.89
C LEU A 88 13.56 4.01 -11.05
N LEU A 89 13.38 5.28 -10.69
CA LEU A 89 12.12 5.99 -10.81
C LEU A 89 11.61 6.01 -12.25
N ALA A 90 12.46 6.45 -13.20
CA ALA A 90 12.13 6.52 -14.63
C ALA A 90 11.76 5.12 -15.18
N ARG A 91 12.53 4.10 -14.83
CA ARG A 91 12.27 2.72 -15.27
C ARG A 91 10.95 2.17 -14.74
N ASN A 92 10.65 2.39 -13.46
CA ASN A 92 9.39 1.93 -12.89
C ASN A 92 8.20 2.71 -13.46
N ALA A 93 8.37 4.00 -13.74
CA ALA A 93 7.34 4.79 -14.40
C ALA A 93 7.03 4.28 -15.83
N GLU A 94 8.05 3.87 -16.59
CA GLU A 94 7.88 3.24 -17.91
C GLU A 94 7.10 1.92 -17.79
N VAL A 95 7.47 1.06 -16.82
CA VAL A 95 6.77 -0.21 -16.58
C VAL A 95 5.30 0.04 -16.21
N VAL A 96 5.02 0.94 -15.28
CA VAL A 96 3.65 1.28 -14.87
C VAL A 96 2.90 1.91 -16.06
N GLY A 97 3.50 2.88 -16.73
CA GLY A 97 2.89 3.59 -17.86
C GLY A 97 2.49 2.69 -19.03
N SER A 98 3.32 1.69 -19.34
CA SER A 98 3.01 0.72 -20.41
C SER A 98 2.00 -0.35 -19.98
N THR A 99 1.98 -0.71 -18.69
CA THR A 99 1.16 -1.82 -18.21
C THR A 99 -0.28 -1.37 -17.86
N VAL A 100 -0.48 -0.16 -17.33
CA VAL A 100 -1.80 0.31 -16.89
C VAL A 100 -2.84 0.33 -18.01
N PRO A 101 -2.57 0.83 -19.23
CA PRO A 101 -3.52 0.76 -20.34
C PRO A 101 -3.88 -0.69 -20.72
N GLU A 102 -2.92 -1.61 -20.67
CA GLU A 102 -3.18 -3.03 -20.95
C GLU A 102 -4.07 -3.67 -19.90
N VAL A 103 -3.84 -3.36 -18.61
CA VAL A 103 -4.72 -3.83 -17.53
C VAL A 103 -6.16 -3.41 -17.80
N PHE A 104 -6.42 -2.14 -18.09
CA PHE A 104 -7.78 -1.66 -18.31
C PHE A 104 -8.38 -2.07 -19.66
N ARG A 105 -7.55 -2.40 -20.66
CA ARG A 105 -8.04 -3.03 -21.91
C ARG A 105 -8.70 -4.38 -21.62
N HIS A 106 -8.10 -5.20 -20.75
CA HIS A 106 -8.57 -6.56 -20.46
C HIS A 106 -9.48 -6.66 -19.24
N ALA A 107 -9.31 -5.76 -18.26
CA ALA A 107 -10.10 -5.71 -17.03
C ALA A 107 -10.67 -4.29 -16.80
N PRO A 108 -11.59 -3.79 -17.66
CA PRO A 108 -12.05 -2.39 -17.66
C PRO A 108 -12.78 -1.99 -16.38
N ASP A 109 -13.36 -2.95 -15.67
CA ASP A 109 -14.12 -2.71 -14.43
C ASP A 109 -13.28 -2.93 -13.16
N ALA A 110 -12.03 -3.35 -13.27
CA ALA A 110 -11.18 -3.61 -12.12
C ALA A 110 -10.83 -2.33 -11.34
N VAL A 111 -10.61 -2.50 -10.06
CA VAL A 111 -9.86 -1.54 -9.25
C VAL A 111 -8.38 -1.90 -9.35
N LEU A 112 -7.53 -0.93 -9.62
CA LEU A 112 -6.08 -1.10 -9.72
C LEU A 112 -5.40 -0.63 -8.44
N LEU A 113 -4.74 -1.55 -7.74
CA LEU A 113 -3.96 -1.29 -6.53
C LEU A 113 -2.47 -1.27 -6.86
N ILE A 114 -1.83 -0.12 -6.70
CA ILE A 114 -0.39 0.07 -6.94
C ILE A 114 0.38 -0.27 -5.65
N ALA A 115 1.37 -1.16 -5.78
CA ALA A 115 2.33 -1.48 -4.72
C ALA A 115 3.79 -1.34 -5.19
N THR A 116 4.00 -0.97 -6.45
CA THR A 116 5.32 -0.68 -7.04
C THR A 116 5.87 0.62 -6.46
N ASN A 117 7.11 0.57 -5.99
CA ASN A 117 7.81 1.74 -5.43
C ASN A 117 8.55 2.57 -6.48
N PRO A 118 8.69 3.91 -6.23
CA PRO A 118 8.08 4.70 -5.15
C PRO A 118 6.57 4.82 -5.32
N VAL A 119 5.81 4.29 -4.34
CA VAL A 119 4.38 4.02 -4.54
C VAL A 119 3.55 5.26 -4.87
N ASP A 120 3.84 6.41 -4.27
CA ASP A 120 3.06 7.62 -4.48
C ASP A 120 3.30 8.20 -5.89
N VAL A 121 4.56 8.17 -6.37
CA VAL A 121 4.89 8.60 -7.73
C VAL A 121 4.30 7.62 -8.76
N MET A 122 4.43 6.32 -8.51
CA MET A 122 3.85 5.29 -9.39
C MET A 122 2.32 5.36 -9.42
N THR A 123 1.69 5.73 -8.30
CA THR A 123 0.24 5.97 -8.25
C THR A 123 -0.14 7.17 -9.10
N SER A 124 0.57 8.29 -9.01
CA SER A 124 0.32 9.47 -9.86
C SER A 124 0.45 9.13 -11.36
N VAL A 125 1.49 8.35 -11.74
CA VAL A 125 1.68 7.89 -13.12
C VAL A 125 0.51 6.99 -13.55
N ALA A 126 0.14 6.02 -12.70
CA ALA A 126 -0.95 5.09 -13.00
C ALA A 126 -2.31 5.79 -13.13
N GLU A 127 -2.63 6.74 -12.26
CA GLU A 127 -3.86 7.52 -12.33
C GLU A 127 -3.94 8.33 -13.63
N ARG A 128 -2.82 8.96 -14.05
CA ARG A 128 -2.74 9.68 -15.33
C ARG A 128 -3.01 8.75 -16.51
N CYS A 129 -2.27 7.62 -16.59
CA CYS A 129 -2.44 6.66 -17.69
C CYS A 129 -3.84 6.03 -17.72
N ALA A 130 -4.45 5.78 -16.56
CA ALA A 130 -5.82 5.29 -16.46
C ALA A 130 -6.84 6.34 -16.92
N SER A 131 -6.65 7.60 -16.56
CA SER A 131 -7.48 8.72 -17.01
C SER A 131 -7.44 8.88 -18.54
N ASP A 132 -6.27 8.74 -19.16
CA ASP A 132 -6.08 8.83 -20.61
C ASP A 132 -6.88 7.77 -21.38
N VAL A 133 -7.17 6.63 -20.75
CA VAL A 133 -8.01 5.56 -21.32
C VAL A 133 -9.45 5.55 -20.77
N GLY A 134 -9.86 6.63 -20.10
CA GLY A 134 -11.24 6.86 -19.68
C GLY A 134 -11.65 6.15 -18.38
N VAL A 135 -10.72 5.71 -17.56
CA VAL A 135 -11.03 5.09 -16.27
C VAL A 135 -11.50 6.14 -15.26
N PRO A 136 -12.62 5.94 -14.57
CA PRO A 136 -13.10 6.87 -13.56
C PRO A 136 -12.11 7.08 -12.42
N ALA A 137 -12.04 8.32 -11.90
CA ALA A 137 -11.25 8.65 -10.72
C ALA A 137 -11.63 7.75 -9.52
N GLY A 138 -10.63 7.43 -8.69
CA GLY A 138 -10.79 6.57 -7.51
C GLY A 138 -10.66 5.07 -7.78
N ARG A 139 -10.66 4.62 -9.04
CA ARG A 139 -10.40 3.21 -9.37
C ARG A 139 -8.94 2.82 -9.33
N VAL A 140 -8.03 3.77 -9.31
CA VAL A 140 -6.59 3.57 -9.14
C VAL A 140 -6.18 4.16 -7.82
N PHE A 141 -5.43 3.42 -7.01
CA PHE A 141 -4.83 3.94 -5.79
C PHE A 141 -3.63 3.08 -5.36
N GLY A 142 -2.72 3.66 -4.60
CA GLY A 142 -1.55 2.98 -4.07
C GLY A 142 -1.76 2.47 -2.65
N THR A 143 -0.96 1.47 -2.26
CA THR A 143 -0.93 0.98 -0.87
C THR A 143 -0.57 2.06 0.14
N GLY A 144 0.15 3.09 -0.30
CA GLY A 144 0.51 4.26 0.49
C GLY A 144 1.13 3.90 1.83
N THR A 145 0.78 4.67 2.85
CA THR A 145 1.27 4.51 4.22
C THR A 145 0.43 3.53 5.08
N MET A 146 -0.32 2.62 4.46
CA MET A 146 -1.07 1.60 5.22
C MET A 146 -0.16 0.75 6.12
N LEU A 147 1.04 0.40 5.63
CA LEU A 147 1.99 -0.39 6.39
C LEU A 147 2.63 0.43 7.51
N ASP A 148 2.96 1.68 7.24
CA ASP A 148 3.58 2.59 8.22
C ASP A 148 2.58 2.93 9.32
N THR A 149 1.32 3.15 8.97
CA THR A 149 0.21 3.26 9.91
C THR A 149 0.07 2.01 10.80
N ALA A 150 0.20 0.81 10.23
CA ALA A 150 0.16 -0.42 11.01
C ALA A 150 1.37 -0.56 11.95
N ARG A 151 2.57 -0.19 11.50
CA ARG A 151 3.79 -0.14 12.32
C ARG A 151 3.63 0.84 13.48
N PHE A 152 3.19 2.06 13.19
CA PHE A 152 2.95 3.09 14.18
C PHE A 152 1.99 2.61 15.27
N ARG A 153 0.83 2.07 14.89
CA ARG A 153 -0.14 1.50 15.83
C ARG A 153 0.45 0.36 16.67
N GLN A 154 1.17 -0.56 16.03
CA GLN A 154 1.76 -1.71 16.72
C GLN A 154 2.82 -1.28 17.75
N ILE A 155 3.70 -0.33 17.40
CA ILE A 155 4.76 0.12 18.30
C ILE A 155 4.16 0.91 19.48
N VAL A 156 3.18 1.79 19.22
CA VAL A 156 2.44 2.48 20.30
C VAL A 156 1.78 1.47 21.22
N ALA A 157 1.02 0.51 20.66
CA ALA A 157 0.32 -0.52 21.43
C ALA A 157 1.27 -1.33 22.35
N ALA A 158 2.43 -1.74 21.80
CA ALA A 158 3.46 -2.44 22.55
C ALA A 158 4.06 -1.57 23.67
N THR A 159 4.27 -0.27 23.41
CA THR A 159 4.84 0.67 24.37
C THR A 159 3.91 0.88 25.59
N ILE A 160 2.59 0.95 25.35
CA ILE A 160 1.60 1.20 26.42
C ILE A 160 0.93 -0.08 26.95
N GLY A 161 1.28 -1.26 26.41
CA GLY A 161 0.83 -2.56 26.89
C GLY A 161 -0.64 -2.90 26.60
N VAL A 162 -1.13 -2.53 25.39
CA VAL A 162 -2.50 -2.85 24.95
C VAL A 162 -2.53 -3.62 23.63
N ASP A 163 -3.66 -4.21 23.27
CA ASP A 163 -3.87 -4.78 21.95
C ASP A 163 -3.93 -3.67 20.89
N VAL A 164 -3.31 -3.90 19.72
CA VAL A 164 -3.22 -2.93 18.64
C VAL A 164 -4.59 -2.48 18.09
N THR A 165 -5.62 -3.29 18.26
CA THR A 165 -6.99 -2.97 17.82
C THR A 165 -7.60 -1.77 18.56
N HIS A 166 -7.04 -1.40 19.72
CA HIS A 166 -7.48 -0.25 20.50
C HIS A 166 -6.73 1.04 20.18
N VAL A 167 -5.70 0.99 19.32
CA VAL A 167 -4.91 2.17 18.93
C VAL A 167 -5.39 2.69 17.59
N HIS A 168 -5.87 3.92 17.56
CA HIS A 168 -6.24 4.63 16.34
C HIS A 168 -5.24 5.74 16.06
N ALA A 169 -4.49 5.59 14.99
CA ALA A 169 -3.45 6.50 14.57
C ALA A 169 -3.29 6.44 13.05
N TYR A 170 -2.69 7.46 12.46
CA TYR A 170 -2.47 7.54 11.02
C TYR A 170 -1.05 8.02 10.72
N VAL A 171 -0.47 7.47 9.66
CA VAL A 171 0.71 8.01 8.98
C VAL A 171 0.22 8.53 7.63
N VAL A 172 0.58 9.74 7.26
CA VAL A 172 0.11 10.41 6.04
C VAL A 172 1.29 11.00 5.24
N GLY A 173 1.03 11.49 4.04
CA GLY A 173 2.05 12.05 3.16
C GLY A 173 2.71 11.01 2.25
N GLU A 174 4.00 11.15 1.99
CA GLU A 174 4.80 10.21 1.24
C GLU A 174 4.94 8.87 2.00
N HIS A 175 4.93 7.76 1.30
CA HIS A 175 5.49 6.51 1.82
C HIS A 175 7.01 6.55 1.64
N GLY A 176 7.73 7.09 2.61
CA GLY A 176 9.17 7.31 2.55
C GLY A 176 9.67 8.23 3.66
N ASP A 177 10.84 8.83 3.43
CA ASP A 177 11.57 9.58 4.46
C ASP A 177 10.81 10.84 4.96
N SER A 178 9.83 11.34 4.20
CA SER A 178 9.02 12.53 4.56
C SER A 178 7.63 12.20 5.08
N GLU A 179 7.36 10.93 5.45
CA GLU A 179 6.09 10.53 6.05
C GLU A 179 5.79 11.29 7.35
N VAL A 180 4.51 11.48 7.64
CA VAL A 180 4.05 12.25 8.80
C VAL A 180 3.23 11.35 9.72
N LEU A 181 3.76 11.05 10.90
CA LEU A 181 3.01 10.41 11.98
C LEU A 181 2.10 11.45 12.63
N VAL A 182 0.79 11.23 12.56
CA VAL A 182 -0.19 12.16 13.13
C VAL A 182 -0.44 11.80 14.59
N TRP A 183 0.26 12.49 15.48
CA TRP A 183 0.18 12.33 16.92
C TRP A 183 -1.03 13.05 17.53
N SER A 184 -1.38 14.22 16.98
CA SER A 184 -2.44 15.09 17.49
C SER A 184 -3.82 14.43 17.47
N SER A 185 -4.05 13.46 16.59
CA SER A 185 -5.31 12.70 16.51
C SER A 185 -5.17 11.24 16.94
N LEU A 186 -4.02 10.86 17.52
CA LEU A 186 -3.84 9.52 18.06
C LEU A 186 -4.70 9.33 19.31
N ASP A 187 -5.55 8.32 19.30
CA ASP A 187 -6.34 7.93 20.45
C ASP A 187 -6.20 6.44 20.77
N VAL A 188 -6.44 6.11 22.05
CA VAL A 188 -6.48 4.75 22.55
C VAL A 188 -7.81 4.57 23.30
N ALA A 189 -8.66 3.71 22.79
CA ALA A 189 -9.99 3.48 23.34
C ALA A 189 -10.81 4.79 23.52
N GLY A 190 -10.68 5.73 22.55
CA GLY A 190 -11.40 7.01 22.54
C GLY A 190 -10.81 8.06 23.50
N ARG A 191 -9.58 7.90 23.99
CA ARG A 191 -8.86 8.88 24.82
C ARG A 191 -7.55 9.30 24.16
N PRO A 192 -7.15 10.56 24.28
CA PRO A 192 -5.79 10.97 23.91
C PRO A 192 -4.74 10.11 24.60
N LEU A 193 -3.65 9.80 23.91
CA LEU A 193 -2.60 8.86 24.38
C LEU A 193 -2.07 9.21 25.76
N ALA A 194 -1.77 10.49 26.03
CA ALA A 194 -1.24 10.93 27.34
C ALA A 194 -2.23 10.71 28.48
N GLU A 195 -3.52 10.94 28.23
CA GLU A 195 -4.59 10.69 29.23
C GLU A 195 -4.75 9.20 29.48
N PHE A 196 -4.69 8.38 28.42
CA PHE A 196 -4.77 6.93 28.55
C PHE A 196 -3.58 6.38 29.37
N ALA A 197 -2.35 6.78 29.02
CA ALA A 197 -1.14 6.36 29.73
C ALA A 197 -1.22 6.71 31.23
N SER A 198 -1.67 7.92 31.57
CA SER A 198 -1.89 8.36 32.96
C SER A 198 -2.95 7.52 33.66
N ALA A 199 -4.05 7.19 33.02
CA ALA A 199 -5.11 6.34 33.58
C ALA A 199 -4.64 4.91 33.87
N MET A 200 -3.63 4.43 33.11
CA MET A 200 -2.97 3.14 33.33
C MET A 200 -1.86 3.18 34.39
N GLY A 201 -1.66 4.33 35.06
CA GLY A 201 -0.63 4.52 36.10
C GLY A 201 0.80 4.74 35.51
N GLY A 202 0.92 5.02 34.21
CA GLY A 202 2.15 5.32 33.52
C GLY A 202 2.22 6.75 33.02
N SER A 203 3.22 7.03 32.19
CA SER A 203 3.36 8.30 31.44
C SER A 203 3.83 7.98 30.03
N PHE A 204 3.51 8.86 29.10
CA PHE A 204 4.03 8.82 27.74
C PHE A 204 4.89 10.07 27.54
N SER A 205 6.19 9.87 27.33
CA SER A 205 7.18 10.94 27.27
C SER A 205 7.48 11.38 25.82
N ASN A 206 8.14 12.52 25.68
CA ASN A 206 8.68 12.94 24.39
C ASN A 206 9.80 12.00 23.87
N GLU A 207 10.52 11.36 24.78
CA GLU A 207 11.54 10.35 24.42
C GLU A 207 10.87 9.10 23.80
N ASP A 208 9.73 8.66 24.33
CA ASP A 208 8.93 7.58 23.73
C ASP A 208 8.46 7.96 22.33
N ARG A 209 8.00 9.21 22.16
CA ARG A 209 7.59 9.73 20.84
C ARG A 209 8.74 9.66 19.83
N LEU A 210 9.90 10.22 20.16
CA LEU A 210 11.07 10.22 19.27
C LEU A 210 11.55 8.82 18.93
N ARG A 211 11.55 7.91 19.91
CA ARG A 211 11.91 6.50 19.70
C ARG A 211 10.93 5.82 18.73
N ILE A 212 9.63 6.05 18.88
CA ILE A 212 8.61 5.48 18.01
C ILE A 212 8.73 6.05 16.59
N GLU A 213 8.95 7.35 16.43
CA GLU A 213 9.19 7.97 15.13
C GLU A 213 10.40 7.31 14.42
N ASP A 214 11.53 7.13 15.12
CA ASP A 214 12.71 6.45 14.58
C ASP A 214 12.41 4.99 14.21
N GLU A 215 11.70 4.27 15.06
CA GLU A 215 11.36 2.87 14.80
C GLU A 215 10.45 2.70 13.58
N VAL A 216 9.48 3.57 13.36
CA VAL A 216 8.58 3.53 12.18
C VAL A 216 9.37 3.84 10.91
N LEU A 217 10.05 4.99 10.87
CA LEU A 217 10.82 5.47 9.70
C LEU A 217 11.87 4.46 9.24
N HIS A 218 12.60 3.84 10.17
CA HIS A 218 13.70 2.94 9.85
C HIS A 218 13.32 1.45 9.80
N SER A 219 12.03 1.11 10.02
CA SER A 219 11.56 -0.29 10.01
C SER A 219 11.93 -1.03 8.73
N ALA A 220 11.69 -0.43 7.57
CA ALA A 220 11.98 -1.08 6.29
C ALA A 220 13.48 -1.32 6.09
N ALA A 221 14.32 -0.33 6.42
CA ALA A 221 15.77 -0.42 6.27
C ALA A 221 16.34 -1.56 7.15
N ARG A 222 15.92 -1.65 8.41
CA ARG A 222 16.33 -2.73 9.33
C ARG A 222 15.93 -4.13 8.83
N ILE A 223 14.73 -4.27 8.26
CA ILE A 223 14.26 -5.53 7.68
C ILE A 223 15.09 -5.91 6.44
N ILE A 224 15.38 -4.94 5.57
CA ILE A 224 16.16 -5.15 4.35
C ILE A 224 17.61 -5.53 4.72
N GLU A 225 18.21 -4.86 5.70
CA GLU A 225 19.53 -5.23 6.22
C GLU A 225 19.57 -6.68 6.71
N GLY A 226 18.54 -7.13 7.43
CA GLY A 226 18.51 -8.48 8.01
C GLY A 226 18.18 -9.61 7.03
N LYS A 227 17.38 -9.36 5.97
CA LYS A 227 16.89 -10.43 5.08
C LYS A 227 16.86 -10.08 3.59
N GLY A 228 17.43 -8.96 3.19
CA GLY A 228 17.60 -8.53 1.80
C GLY A 228 16.38 -7.86 1.16
N ALA A 229 15.16 -8.10 1.67
CA ALA A 229 13.93 -7.49 1.16
C ALA A 229 12.81 -7.50 2.20
N THR A 230 11.83 -6.61 2.05
CA THR A 230 10.59 -6.62 2.83
C THR A 230 9.41 -6.97 1.91
N TYR A 231 8.58 -7.94 2.32
CA TYR A 231 7.44 -8.41 1.51
C TYR A 231 6.26 -8.93 2.33
N TYR A 232 6.43 -9.48 3.53
CA TYR A 232 5.30 -10.01 4.31
C TYR A 232 4.33 -8.94 4.78
N GLY A 233 4.84 -7.80 5.27
CA GLY A 233 4.02 -6.68 5.73
C GLY A 233 3.20 -6.08 4.59
N VAL A 234 3.83 -5.78 3.46
CA VAL A 234 3.14 -5.24 2.29
C VAL A 234 2.16 -6.25 1.68
N ALA A 235 2.46 -7.55 1.71
CA ALA A 235 1.53 -8.60 1.28
C ALA A 235 0.24 -8.61 2.14
N ALA A 236 0.36 -8.43 3.45
CA ALA A 236 -0.78 -8.32 4.35
C ALA A 236 -1.61 -7.04 4.08
N VAL A 237 -0.95 -5.92 3.78
CA VAL A 237 -1.58 -4.66 3.35
C VAL A 237 -2.36 -4.85 2.05
N ILE A 238 -1.72 -5.45 1.03
CA ILE A 238 -2.36 -5.77 -0.25
C ILE A 238 -3.59 -6.66 -0.01
N ALA A 239 -3.45 -7.74 0.74
CA ALA A 239 -4.56 -8.63 1.03
C ALA A 239 -5.71 -7.90 1.76
N ARG A 240 -5.42 -6.97 2.66
CA ARG A 240 -6.44 -6.15 3.33
C ARG A 240 -7.14 -5.20 2.35
N ALA A 241 -6.42 -4.49 1.49
CA ALA A 241 -7.00 -3.59 0.50
C ALA A 241 -7.87 -4.35 -0.51
N VAL A 242 -7.37 -5.48 -1.03
CA VAL A 242 -8.12 -6.36 -1.93
C VAL A 242 -9.41 -6.88 -1.26
N GLU A 243 -9.35 -7.28 0.02
CA GLU A 243 -10.54 -7.71 0.75
C GLU A 243 -11.58 -6.60 0.88
N VAL A 244 -11.14 -5.37 1.17
CA VAL A 244 -12.04 -4.21 1.28
C VAL A 244 -12.77 -3.97 -0.04
N VAL A 245 -12.05 -4.01 -1.16
CA VAL A 245 -12.63 -3.79 -2.48
C VAL A 245 -13.56 -4.95 -2.85
N LEU A 246 -13.09 -6.19 -2.83
CA LEU A 246 -13.88 -7.35 -3.29
C LEU A 246 -15.13 -7.60 -2.45
N ARG A 247 -15.12 -7.24 -1.15
CA ARG A 247 -16.27 -7.43 -0.24
C ARG A 247 -17.05 -6.15 0.03
N ASP A 248 -16.75 -5.07 -0.69
CA ASP A 248 -17.38 -3.74 -0.51
C ASP A 248 -17.46 -3.30 0.98
N ARG A 249 -16.36 -3.45 1.72
CA ARG A 249 -16.37 -3.26 3.18
C ARG A 249 -16.40 -1.79 3.64
N ARG A 250 -16.34 -0.82 2.74
CA ARG A 250 -16.38 0.62 3.05
C ARG A 250 -15.46 0.97 4.23
N SER A 251 -14.18 0.63 4.09
CA SER A 251 -13.18 0.82 5.16
C SER A 251 -12.38 2.10 4.97
N ILE A 252 -11.91 2.68 6.09
CA ILE A 252 -10.97 3.81 6.07
C ILE A 252 -9.56 3.24 6.01
N LEU A 253 -8.82 3.58 4.95
CA LEU A 253 -7.44 3.16 4.71
C LEU A 253 -6.58 4.37 4.37
N THR A 254 -5.31 4.37 4.82
CA THR A 254 -4.32 5.41 4.47
C THR A 254 -3.66 5.06 3.13
N VAL A 255 -4.43 5.21 2.07
CA VAL A 255 -4.02 4.89 0.69
C VAL A 255 -3.53 6.12 -0.05
N SER A 256 -2.62 5.89 -1.00
CA SER A 256 -2.10 6.92 -1.89
C SER A 256 -3.05 7.15 -3.07
N ALA A 257 -3.39 8.39 -3.34
CA ALA A 257 -4.09 8.84 -4.54
C ALA A 257 -3.90 10.35 -4.70
N THR A 258 -4.17 10.87 -5.89
CA THR A 258 -4.07 12.31 -6.16
C THR A 258 -5.01 13.10 -5.24
N SER A 259 -4.42 14.06 -4.54
CA SER A 259 -5.12 15.06 -3.74
C SER A 259 -5.18 16.37 -4.51
N SER A 260 -6.38 16.93 -4.69
CA SER A 260 -6.57 18.24 -5.33
C SER A 260 -5.83 19.37 -4.60
N ASP A 261 -5.75 19.27 -3.27
CA ASP A 261 -5.16 20.30 -2.42
C ASP A 261 -3.63 20.32 -2.51
N HIS A 262 -3.02 19.15 -2.84
CA HIS A 262 -1.57 18.98 -2.85
C HIS A 262 -0.98 18.79 -4.26
N GLY A 263 -1.81 18.50 -5.28
CA GLY A 263 -1.38 18.39 -6.68
C GLY A 263 -0.52 17.16 -7.02
N CYS A 264 -0.53 16.15 -6.15
CA CYS A 264 0.17 14.87 -6.35
C CYS A 264 -0.57 13.76 -5.63
N ALA A 265 -0.27 12.49 -5.97
CA ALA A 265 -0.72 11.38 -5.15
C ALA A 265 0.12 11.34 -3.86
N LEU A 266 -0.57 11.21 -2.75
CA LEU A 266 -0.01 11.06 -1.42
C LEU A 266 -1.02 10.32 -0.53
N SER A 267 -0.57 9.83 0.60
CA SER A 267 -1.37 9.01 1.50
C SER A 267 -2.19 9.87 2.46
N LEU A 268 -3.49 9.64 2.46
CA LEU A 268 -4.46 10.21 3.41
C LEU A 268 -5.47 9.15 3.83
N PRO A 269 -6.14 9.31 4.98
CA PRO A 269 -7.30 8.48 5.32
C PRO A 269 -8.42 8.67 4.29
N ARG A 270 -8.75 7.59 3.57
CA ARG A 270 -9.77 7.59 2.52
C ARG A 270 -10.79 6.49 2.75
N LEU A 271 -12.04 6.76 2.44
CA LEU A 271 -13.09 5.75 2.39
C LEU A 271 -12.92 4.93 1.10
N VAL A 272 -12.59 3.66 1.24
CA VAL A 272 -12.43 2.69 0.15
C VAL A 272 -13.58 1.69 0.18
N SER A 273 -14.13 1.38 -1.00
CA SER A 273 -15.25 0.46 -1.21
C SER A 273 -15.00 -0.47 -2.39
N GLY A 274 -16.00 -1.22 -2.83
CA GLY A 274 -15.96 -2.00 -4.06
C GLY A 274 -15.75 -1.19 -5.33
N ALA A 275 -16.03 0.09 -5.32
CA ALA A 275 -15.78 1.01 -6.43
C ALA A 275 -14.38 1.67 -6.40
N GLY A 276 -13.55 1.31 -5.43
CA GLY A 276 -12.28 1.99 -5.13
C GLY A 276 -12.45 3.11 -4.10
N ILE A 277 -11.75 4.23 -4.26
CA ILE A 277 -11.87 5.40 -3.37
C ILE A 277 -13.20 6.10 -3.62
N VAL A 278 -13.96 6.30 -2.55
CA VAL A 278 -15.26 6.99 -2.57
C VAL A 278 -15.12 8.43 -2.08
N ARG A 279 -14.24 8.67 -1.10
CA ARG A 279 -14.10 9.98 -0.49
C ARG A 279 -12.77 10.12 0.24
N ASP A 280 -12.18 11.30 0.13
CA ASP A 280 -11.13 11.77 1.02
C ASP A 280 -11.75 12.22 2.34
N LEU A 281 -11.22 11.76 3.47
CA LEU A 281 -11.77 12.07 4.78
C LEU A 281 -10.95 13.13 5.51
N GLY A 282 -9.65 13.23 5.14
CA GLY A 282 -8.69 14.01 5.90
C GLY A 282 -8.43 13.42 7.30
N VAL A 283 -7.62 14.10 8.06
CA VAL A 283 -7.33 13.81 9.47
C VAL A 283 -7.08 15.11 10.21
N SER A 284 -7.51 15.21 11.46
CA SER A 284 -7.17 16.35 12.30
C SER A 284 -5.68 16.34 12.58
N MET A 285 -5.02 17.47 12.31
CA MET A 285 -3.59 17.68 12.49
C MET A 285 -3.35 19.02 13.15
N ASP A 286 -2.30 19.13 13.95
CA ASP A 286 -1.81 20.40 14.42
C ASP A 286 -1.09 21.18 13.30
N GLU A 287 -0.62 22.39 13.60
CA GLU A 287 0.03 23.25 12.59
C GLU A 287 1.37 22.68 12.11
N GLU A 288 2.12 22.03 13.00
CA GLU A 288 3.42 21.44 12.65
C GLU A 288 3.23 20.21 11.75
N GLU A 289 2.28 19.34 12.05
CA GLU A 289 1.94 18.17 11.25
C GLU A 289 1.45 18.57 9.85
N ARG A 290 0.61 19.61 9.75
CA ARG A 290 0.19 20.19 8.45
C ARG A 290 1.38 20.70 7.65
N ALA A 291 2.25 21.47 8.30
CA ALA A 291 3.46 21.96 7.62
C ALA A 291 4.40 20.83 7.20
N ARG A 292 4.47 19.72 7.95
CA ARG A 292 5.20 18.51 7.53
C ARG A 292 4.53 17.85 6.32
N LEU A 293 3.19 17.74 6.29
CA LEU A 293 2.46 17.19 5.15
C LEU A 293 2.66 18.02 3.88
N ASP A 294 2.64 19.36 3.97
CA ASP A 294 2.92 20.23 2.84
C ASP A 294 4.35 20.04 2.29
N ARG A 295 5.33 19.85 3.18
CA ARG A 295 6.71 19.51 2.77
C ARG A 295 6.78 18.15 2.11
N SER A 296 6.11 17.15 2.65
CA SER A 296 6.01 15.81 2.07
C SER A 296 5.40 15.84 0.65
N ALA A 297 4.33 16.61 0.47
CA ALA A 297 3.74 16.84 -0.85
C ALA A 297 4.71 17.54 -1.81
N GLN A 298 5.53 18.49 -1.33
CA GLN A 298 6.54 19.13 -2.17
C GLN A 298 7.60 18.13 -2.65
N VAL A 299 8.10 17.27 -1.77
CA VAL A 299 9.04 16.18 -2.13
C VAL A 299 8.47 15.32 -3.26
N LEU A 300 7.18 14.95 -3.15
CA LEU A 300 6.51 14.13 -4.18
C LEU A 300 6.37 14.88 -5.52
N ARG A 301 6.01 16.17 -5.49
CA ARG A 301 5.96 16.98 -6.72
C ARG A 301 7.34 17.10 -7.40
N ASP A 302 8.40 17.29 -6.60
CA ASP A 302 9.76 17.34 -7.12
C ASP A 302 10.17 16.01 -7.78
N HIS A 303 9.77 14.88 -7.20
CA HIS A 303 9.98 13.56 -7.81
C HIS A 303 9.18 13.40 -9.11
N LEU A 304 7.92 13.84 -9.14
CA LEU A 304 7.08 13.79 -10.35
C LEU A 304 7.61 14.66 -11.49
N GLY A 305 8.27 15.76 -11.20
CA GLY A 305 8.94 16.61 -12.18
C GLY A 305 10.11 15.91 -12.91
N ASN A 306 10.55 14.76 -12.43
CA ASN A 306 11.62 13.95 -13.04
C ASN A 306 11.09 12.71 -13.80
N VAL A 307 9.78 12.57 -13.97
CA VAL A 307 9.07 11.48 -14.66
C VAL A 307 8.18 12.03 -15.81
#